data_de1a49763307e6f795e0463eeda79c06
#
_entry.id   de1a49763307e6f795e0463eeda79c06
#
_cell.length_a   1.000
_cell.length_b   1.000
_cell.length_c   1.000
_cell.angle_alpha   90.00
_cell.angle_beta   90.00
_cell.angle_gamma   90.00
#
_symmetry.space_group_name_H-M   'P 1'
#
loop_
_entity.id
_entity.type
_entity.pdbx_description
1 polymer ?
#
loop_
_entity_poly.entity_id
_entity_poly.type
_entity_poly.pdbx_seq_one_letter_code
_entity_poly.pdbx_strand_id
1 'polypeptide(L)'
;RIVAYQFDHETSIPIYVDLSKQEINQVTPAYTFIHELTSKYPHMQVNDCSSYLTKLRLIKDEKEEEKLKVSIDITNKAIQNMMKHVKPEMEENELEAYFDFVLKSKKCKHSFPSIVAGGKNATILHYTDNNQVIKDNSLVLIDLGASLNYYNADISRTFPANGKFTERQKQIYNIVLEGNEYIISQVKPGQTLRGLNNL
;
A
#
# COMPACT_ATOMS: atom_id res chain seq x y z
N ARG A 1 -32.31 16.73 -3.04
CA ARG A 1 -33.54 17.28 -3.66
C ARG A 1 -33.51 17.22 -5.20
N ILE A 2 -32.42 17.53 -5.85
CA ILE A 2 -32.32 17.47 -7.32
C ILE A 2 -32.41 16.02 -7.81
N VAL A 3 -31.76 15.10 -7.12
CA VAL A 3 -31.79 13.66 -7.43
C VAL A 3 -33.21 13.09 -7.27
N ALA A 4 -33.94 13.46 -6.19
CA ALA A 4 -35.30 13.01 -5.98
C ALA A 4 -36.25 13.50 -7.08
N TYR A 5 -36.12 14.75 -7.54
CA TYR A 5 -36.94 15.30 -8.63
C TYR A 5 -36.74 14.58 -9.96
N GLN A 6 -35.51 14.16 -10.25
CA GLN A 6 -35.19 13.41 -11.48
C GLN A 6 -35.73 11.97 -11.45
N PHE A 7 -35.92 11.37 -10.26
CA PHE A 7 -36.44 10.02 -10.10
C PHE A 7 -37.96 9.91 -10.13
N ASP A 8 -38.67 11.02 -9.90
CA ASP A 8 -40.13 11.04 -9.92
C ASP A 8 -40.71 11.16 -11.35
N HIS A 9 -39.88 11.44 -12.34
CA HIS A 9 -40.31 11.45 -13.75
C HIS A 9 -39.86 10.16 -14.44
N GLU A 10 -40.71 9.56 -15.25
CA GLU A 10 -40.61 8.26 -15.94
C GLU A 10 -39.38 8.06 -16.84
N THR A 11 -38.44 8.97 -16.85
CA THR A 11 -37.19 8.88 -17.61
C THR A 11 -36.17 8.05 -16.81
N SER A 12 -35.90 6.84 -17.27
CA SER A 12 -34.81 6.01 -16.74
C SER A 12 -33.46 6.72 -16.93
N ILE A 13 -32.89 7.26 -15.85
CA ILE A 13 -31.58 7.85 -15.85
C ILE A 13 -30.57 6.77 -15.45
N PRO A 14 -29.58 6.43 -16.29
CA PRO A 14 -28.55 5.48 -15.90
C PRO A 14 -27.67 6.06 -14.80
N ILE A 15 -27.48 5.28 -13.74
CA ILE A 15 -26.56 5.60 -12.64
C ILE A 15 -25.30 4.79 -12.83
N TYR A 16 -24.14 5.45 -12.75
CA TYR A 16 -22.82 4.81 -12.81
C TYR A 16 -22.22 4.81 -11.41
N VAL A 17 -21.87 3.63 -10.91
CA VAL A 17 -21.32 3.42 -9.57
C VAL A 17 -20.09 2.53 -9.67
N ASP A 18 -19.09 2.81 -8.86
CA ASP A 18 -17.95 1.90 -8.71
C ASP A 18 -18.38 0.68 -7.89
N LEU A 19 -18.56 -0.43 -8.56
CA LEU A 19 -18.95 -1.72 -7.96
C LEU A 19 -17.75 -2.66 -7.77
N SER A 20 -16.53 -2.14 -7.85
CA SER A 20 -15.33 -2.95 -7.59
C SER A 20 -15.35 -3.55 -6.18
N LYS A 21 -14.88 -4.78 -6.05
CA LYS A 21 -14.72 -5.51 -4.80
C LYS A 21 -13.30 -5.98 -4.66
N GLN A 22 -12.75 -5.92 -3.45
CA GLN A 22 -11.47 -6.55 -3.14
C GLN A 22 -11.64 -8.04 -2.84
N GLU A 23 -12.78 -8.42 -2.24
CA GLU A 23 -13.11 -9.81 -1.91
C GLU A 23 -14.51 -10.17 -2.41
N ILE A 24 -14.72 -11.46 -2.74
CA ILE A 24 -15.98 -11.95 -3.32
C ILE A 24 -17.19 -11.67 -2.42
N ASN A 25 -17.02 -11.85 -1.11
CA ASN A 25 -18.11 -11.70 -0.11
C ASN A 25 -18.18 -10.30 0.51
N GLN A 26 -17.38 -9.35 0.02
CA GLN A 26 -17.35 -8.00 0.56
C GLN A 26 -18.65 -7.26 0.22
N VAL A 27 -19.33 -6.76 1.25
CA VAL A 27 -20.45 -5.81 1.10
C VAL A 27 -19.88 -4.40 1.18
N THR A 28 -19.76 -3.74 0.04
CA THR A 28 -19.26 -2.37 -0.01
C THR A 28 -20.40 -1.36 0.20
N PRO A 29 -20.09 -0.12 0.66
CA PRO A 29 -21.09 0.94 0.75
C PRO A 29 -21.84 1.19 -0.58
N ALA A 30 -21.14 1.02 -1.72
CA ALA A 30 -21.72 1.13 -3.05
C ALA A 30 -22.83 0.09 -3.27
N TYR A 31 -22.59 -1.17 -2.88
CA TYR A 31 -23.60 -2.22 -2.98
C TYR A 31 -24.80 -1.97 -2.08
N THR A 32 -24.58 -1.53 -0.84
CA THR A 32 -25.67 -1.17 0.06
C THR A 32 -26.51 -0.03 -0.52
N PHE A 33 -25.87 1.02 -0.98
CA PHE A 33 -26.54 2.15 -1.62
C PHE A 33 -27.38 1.72 -2.84
N ILE A 34 -26.81 0.89 -3.73
CA ILE A 34 -27.55 0.41 -4.91
C ILE A 34 -28.73 -0.45 -4.53
N HIS A 35 -28.59 -1.34 -3.55
CA HIS A 35 -29.69 -2.17 -3.06
C HIS A 35 -30.85 -1.33 -2.53
N GLU A 36 -30.57 -0.34 -1.69
CA GLU A 36 -31.56 0.60 -1.18
C GLU A 36 -32.22 1.41 -2.30
N LEU A 37 -31.43 1.89 -3.23
CA LEU A 37 -31.87 2.70 -4.35
C LEU A 37 -32.83 1.92 -5.26
N THR A 38 -32.43 0.73 -5.71
CA THR A 38 -33.24 -0.09 -6.63
C THR A 38 -34.48 -0.67 -5.95
N SER A 39 -34.42 -0.92 -4.65
CA SER A 39 -35.60 -1.32 -3.87
C SER A 39 -36.66 -0.21 -3.84
N LYS A 40 -36.22 1.06 -3.73
CA LYS A 40 -37.09 2.23 -3.70
C LYS A 40 -37.53 2.70 -5.10
N TYR A 41 -36.65 2.53 -6.09
CA TYR A 41 -36.83 2.96 -7.48
C TYR A 41 -36.51 1.83 -8.45
N PRO A 42 -37.43 0.85 -8.65
CA PRO A 42 -37.16 -0.36 -9.44
C PRO A 42 -36.84 -0.11 -10.93
N HIS A 43 -37.20 1.05 -11.46
CA HIS A 43 -36.95 1.45 -12.85
C HIS A 43 -35.54 1.99 -13.10
N MET A 44 -34.74 2.14 -12.05
CA MET A 44 -33.37 2.65 -12.18
C MET A 44 -32.46 1.64 -12.87
N GLN A 45 -31.64 2.13 -13.80
CA GLN A 45 -30.59 1.36 -14.45
C GLN A 45 -29.25 1.65 -13.79
N VAL A 46 -28.67 0.64 -13.19
CA VAL A 46 -27.37 0.73 -12.54
C VAL A 46 -26.30 0.15 -13.45
N ASN A 47 -25.25 0.92 -13.69
CA ASN A 47 -24.10 0.52 -14.49
C ASN A 47 -22.83 0.55 -13.63
N ASP A 48 -21.96 -0.42 -13.82
CA ASP A 48 -20.65 -0.45 -13.18
C ASP A 48 -19.67 0.45 -13.94
N CYS A 49 -19.05 1.41 -13.26
CA CYS A 49 -18.03 2.29 -13.82
C CYS A 49 -16.60 1.95 -13.36
N SER A 50 -16.39 0.86 -12.63
CA SER A 50 -15.09 0.48 -12.09
C SER A 50 -14.01 0.36 -13.18
N SER A 51 -14.35 -0.18 -14.34
CA SER A 51 -13.41 -0.31 -15.47
C SER A 51 -12.93 1.03 -16.03
N TYR A 52 -13.79 2.04 -16.03
CA TYR A 52 -13.41 3.40 -16.45
C TYR A 52 -12.48 4.05 -15.43
N LEU A 53 -12.81 3.93 -14.15
CA LEU A 53 -11.97 4.44 -13.06
C LEU A 53 -10.60 3.76 -13.05
N THR A 54 -10.56 2.44 -13.26
CA THR A 54 -9.31 1.69 -13.39
C THR A 54 -8.45 2.24 -14.52
N LYS A 55 -9.02 2.45 -15.71
CA LYS A 55 -8.30 3.00 -16.86
C LYS A 55 -7.72 4.39 -16.59
N LEU A 56 -8.50 5.27 -15.94
CA LEU A 56 -8.04 6.60 -15.57
C LEU A 56 -6.87 6.57 -14.56
N ARG A 57 -6.82 5.55 -13.69
CA ARG A 57 -5.80 5.41 -12.65
C ARG A 57 -4.55 4.67 -13.10
N LEU A 58 -4.59 3.93 -14.21
CA LEU A 58 -3.44 3.15 -14.69
C LEU A 58 -2.29 4.03 -15.16
N ILE A 59 -2.59 5.11 -15.88
CA ILE A 59 -1.59 6.03 -16.42
C ILE A 59 -1.58 7.29 -15.56
N LYS A 60 -0.43 7.61 -14.97
CA LYS A 60 -0.26 8.77 -14.10
C LYS A 60 0.17 9.97 -14.95
N ASP A 61 -0.41 11.14 -14.66
CA ASP A 61 0.07 12.40 -15.21
C ASP A 61 1.27 12.94 -14.41
N GLU A 62 1.88 14.02 -14.90
CA GLU A 62 3.07 14.64 -14.27
C GLU A 62 2.80 15.08 -12.81
N LYS A 63 1.61 15.59 -12.52
CA LYS A 63 1.24 16.05 -11.16
C LYS A 63 1.03 14.86 -10.21
N GLU A 64 0.52 13.76 -10.71
CA GLU A 64 0.39 12.51 -9.95
C GLU A 64 1.77 11.93 -9.64
N GLU A 65 2.68 11.94 -10.63
CA GLU A 65 4.08 11.52 -10.42
C GLU A 65 4.79 12.37 -9.37
N GLU A 66 4.62 13.69 -9.40
CA GLU A 66 5.17 14.59 -8.38
C GLU A 66 4.68 14.22 -6.98
N LYS A 67 3.39 13.98 -6.81
CA LYS A 67 2.81 13.59 -5.52
C LYS A 67 3.32 12.23 -5.03
N LEU A 68 3.44 11.26 -5.95
CA LEU A 68 4.04 9.95 -5.64
C LEU A 68 5.49 10.10 -5.18
N LYS A 69 6.30 10.89 -5.89
CA LYS A 69 7.69 11.19 -5.51
C LYS A 69 7.79 11.81 -4.12
N VAL A 70 6.87 12.73 -3.77
CA VAL A 70 6.83 13.32 -2.43
C VAL A 70 6.50 12.27 -1.36
N SER A 71 5.52 11.40 -1.60
CA SER A 71 5.16 10.32 -0.67
C SER A 71 6.32 9.33 -0.47
N ILE A 72 7.03 8.99 -1.56
CA ILE A 72 8.22 8.14 -1.53
C ILE A 72 9.36 8.81 -0.73
N ASP A 73 9.62 10.10 -0.94
CA ASP A 73 10.66 10.85 -0.20
C ASP A 73 10.37 10.90 1.31
N ILE A 74 9.10 11.14 1.69
CA ILE A 74 8.69 11.11 3.09
C ILE A 74 8.89 9.72 3.69
N THR A 75 8.50 8.67 2.98
CA THR A 75 8.69 7.27 3.41
C THR A 75 10.18 6.96 3.60
N ASN A 76 11.03 7.32 2.64
CA ASN A 76 12.48 7.12 2.74
C ASN A 76 13.07 7.84 3.96
N LYS A 77 12.66 9.07 4.24
CA LYS A 77 13.10 9.82 5.44
C LYS A 77 12.66 9.12 6.72
N ALA A 78 11.44 8.58 6.74
CA ALA A 78 10.93 7.85 7.89
C ALA A 78 11.69 6.52 8.10
N ILE A 79 11.96 5.78 7.03
CA ILE A 79 12.80 4.56 7.08
C ILE A 79 14.20 4.88 7.60
N GLN A 80 14.83 5.94 7.11
CA GLN A 80 16.15 6.37 7.61
C GLN A 80 16.09 6.73 9.10
N ASN A 81 14.99 7.31 9.58
CA ASN A 81 14.79 7.59 10.99
C ASN A 81 14.71 6.28 11.79
N MET A 82 13.96 5.27 11.33
CA MET A 82 13.92 3.94 11.95
C MET A 82 15.30 3.30 12.00
N MET A 83 16.03 3.28 10.88
CA MET A 83 17.38 2.69 10.80
C MET A 83 18.40 3.35 11.73
N LYS A 84 18.24 4.64 12.06
CA LYS A 84 19.09 5.35 13.01
C LYS A 84 18.81 5.00 14.47
N HIS A 85 17.62 4.53 14.77
CA HIS A 85 17.17 4.33 16.15
C HIS A 85 16.99 2.86 16.51
N VAL A 86 16.97 1.95 15.53
CA VAL A 86 16.87 0.52 15.78
C VAL A 86 18.03 0.03 16.64
N LYS A 87 17.71 -0.80 17.62
CA LYS A 87 18.69 -1.48 18.49
C LYS A 87 18.10 -2.80 18.99
N PRO A 88 18.95 -3.79 19.33
CA PRO A 88 18.51 -4.99 20.00
C PRO A 88 17.72 -4.70 21.29
N GLU A 89 16.82 -5.59 21.64
CA GLU A 89 15.91 -5.55 22.81
C GLU A 89 14.83 -4.44 22.73
N MET A 90 14.72 -3.72 21.61
CA MET A 90 13.60 -2.85 21.31
C MET A 90 12.38 -3.68 20.86
N GLU A 91 11.17 -3.25 21.17
CA GLU A 91 9.96 -3.84 20.61
C GLU A 91 9.71 -3.32 19.19
N GLU A 92 9.04 -4.14 18.36
CA GLU A 92 8.71 -3.81 16.98
C GLU A 92 7.84 -2.54 16.89
N ASN A 93 6.87 -2.37 17.79
CA ASN A 93 6.03 -1.16 17.90
C ASN A 93 6.83 0.09 18.32
N GLU A 94 7.85 -0.07 19.15
CA GLU A 94 8.73 1.07 19.48
C GLU A 94 9.49 1.55 18.23
N LEU A 95 9.92 0.60 17.38
CA LEU A 95 10.57 0.94 16.13
C LEU A 95 9.57 1.58 15.14
N GLU A 96 8.34 1.10 15.08
CA GLU A 96 7.26 1.69 14.29
C GLU A 96 7.00 3.16 14.69
N ALA A 97 7.05 3.49 15.97
CA ALA A 97 6.82 4.84 16.46
C ALA A 97 7.79 5.88 15.85
N TYR A 98 9.02 5.48 15.47
CA TYR A 98 9.94 6.37 14.73
C TYR A 98 9.49 6.65 13.30
N PHE A 99 8.78 5.74 12.67
CA PHE A 99 8.12 5.96 11.39
C PHE A 99 6.94 6.92 11.56
N ASP A 100 6.09 6.66 12.53
CA ASP A 100 4.90 7.46 12.86
C ASP A 100 5.23 8.92 13.16
N PHE A 101 6.31 9.14 13.90
CA PHE A 101 6.79 10.50 14.20
C PHE A 101 7.00 11.32 12.92
N VAL A 102 7.66 10.71 11.91
CA VAL A 102 7.90 11.41 10.63
C VAL A 102 6.60 11.64 9.89
N LEU A 103 5.73 10.63 9.79
CA LEU A 103 4.44 10.76 9.11
C LEU A 103 3.59 11.87 9.75
N LYS A 104 3.47 11.88 11.08
CA LYS A 104 2.73 12.92 11.82
C LYS A 104 3.31 14.30 11.59
N SER A 105 4.63 14.43 11.63
CA SER A 105 5.32 15.73 11.40
C SER A 105 5.08 16.27 9.98
N LYS A 106 4.81 15.39 9.02
CA LYS A 106 4.51 15.72 7.62
C LYS A 106 3.02 15.71 7.28
N LYS A 107 2.13 15.53 8.29
CA LYS A 107 0.67 15.44 8.13
C LYS A 107 0.25 14.33 7.16
N CYS A 108 1.04 13.27 7.09
CA CYS A 108 0.74 12.06 6.29
C CYS A 108 -0.02 11.04 7.13
N LYS A 109 -0.67 10.11 6.42
CA LYS A 109 -1.23 8.89 6.98
C LYS A 109 -0.39 7.70 6.54
N HIS A 110 -0.64 6.53 7.12
CA HIS A 110 -0.13 5.28 6.59
C HIS A 110 -0.82 4.95 5.26
N SER A 111 -0.08 4.40 4.31
CA SER A 111 -0.62 3.87 3.05
C SER A 111 -1.43 2.59 3.30
N PHE A 112 -0.95 1.78 4.22
CA PHE A 112 -1.51 0.51 4.67
C PHE A 112 -0.99 0.23 6.09
N PRO A 113 -1.53 -0.78 6.82
CA PRO A 113 -0.99 -1.18 8.13
C PRO A 113 0.49 -1.53 8.02
N SER A 114 1.34 -0.85 8.80
CA SER A 114 2.79 -1.05 8.75
C SER A 114 3.18 -2.46 9.19
N ILE A 115 4.20 -3.00 8.55
CA ILE A 115 4.86 -4.25 8.93
C ILE A 115 6.24 -3.89 9.49
N VAL A 116 6.49 -4.29 10.74
CA VAL A 116 7.80 -4.19 11.39
C VAL A 116 8.09 -5.55 12.00
N ALA A 117 8.89 -6.35 11.34
CA ALA A 117 9.04 -7.77 11.64
C ALA A 117 10.48 -8.14 11.98
N GLY A 118 10.74 -8.47 13.23
CA GLY A 118 12.06 -8.93 13.73
C GLY A 118 12.26 -10.42 13.57
N GLY A 119 13.40 -10.84 13.02
CA GLY A 119 13.81 -12.24 12.95
C GLY A 119 12.81 -13.16 12.24
N LYS A 120 12.25 -14.15 12.94
CA LYS A 120 11.29 -15.11 12.34
C LYS A 120 9.96 -14.49 11.91
N ASN A 121 9.55 -13.37 12.51
CA ASN A 121 8.30 -12.70 12.15
C ASN A 121 8.34 -12.20 10.70
N ALA A 122 9.53 -11.89 10.18
CA ALA A 122 9.74 -11.50 8.78
C ALA A 122 9.38 -12.59 7.75
N THR A 123 9.11 -13.81 8.19
CA THR A 123 8.61 -14.90 7.32
C THR A 123 7.09 -15.01 7.28
N ILE A 124 6.38 -14.19 8.03
CA ILE A 124 4.92 -14.15 8.07
C ILE A 124 4.45 -13.04 7.13
N LEU A 125 3.70 -13.41 6.08
CA LEU A 125 3.11 -12.43 5.16
C LEU A 125 2.08 -11.57 5.91
N HIS A 126 2.09 -10.27 5.62
CA HIS A 126 1.20 -9.29 6.23
C HIS A 126 1.23 -9.29 7.77
N TYR A 127 2.42 -9.48 8.35
CA TYR A 127 2.63 -9.41 9.79
C TYR A 127 2.43 -7.98 10.29
N THR A 128 1.32 -7.70 10.95
CA THR A 128 0.94 -6.36 11.43
C THR A 128 0.80 -6.28 12.95
N ASP A 129 1.12 -7.33 13.67
CA ASP A 129 1.04 -7.35 15.15
C ASP A 129 2.08 -6.44 15.78
N ASN A 130 3.29 -6.36 15.20
CA ASN A 130 4.40 -5.47 15.58
C ASN A 130 4.65 -5.42 17.11
N ASN A 131 4.56 -6.55 17.80
CA ASN A 131 4.50 -6.60 19.27
C ASN A 131 5.58 -7.48 19.93
N GLN A 132 6.57 -7.88 19.16
CA GLN A 132 7.64 -8.76 19.68
C GLN A 132 8.95 -8.00 19.84
N VAL A 133 9.80 -8.52 20.73
CA VAL A 133 11.14 -7.97 20.96
C VAL A 133 12.07 -8.33 19.81
N ILE A 134 12.75 -7.34 19.26
CA ILE A 134 13.79 -7.47 18.23
C ILE A 134 15.07 -7.97 18.90
N LYS A 135 15.44 -9.22 18.63
CA LYS A 135 16.63 -9.84 19.24
C LYS A 135 17.92 -9.37 18.60
N ASP A 136 19.01 -9.43 19.36
CA ASP A 136 20.35 -9.22 18.80
C ASP A 136 20.64 -10.18 17.64
N ASN A 137 21.45 -9.74 16.69
CA ASN A 137 21.77 -10.47 15.47
C ASN A 137 20.56 -10.82 14.58
N SER A 138 19.38 -10.26 14.85
CA SER A 138 18.21 -10.41 13.97
C SER A 138 18.28 -9.44 12.78
N LEU A 139 17.71 -9.85 11.64
CA LEU A 139 17.29 -8.92 10.62
C LEU A 139 15.90 -8.39 10.97
N VAL A 140 15.68 -7.13 10.68
CA VAL A 140 14.36 -6.48 10.75
C VAL A 140 13.90 -6.21 9.34
N LEU A 141 12.77 -6.78 8.94
CA LEU A 141 12.06 -6.45 7.73
C LEU A 141 11.01 -5.40 8.08
N ILE A 142 10.98 -4.36 7.31
CA ILE A 142 9.92 -3.36 7.34
C ILE A 142 9.24 -3.28 5.98
N ASP A 143 7.92 -3.12 6.00
CA ASP A 143 7.10 -2.88 4.81
C ASP A 143 6.03 -1.85 5.16
N LEU A 144 6.17 -0.66 4.62
CA LEU A 144 5.42 0.50 5.08
C LEU A 144 5.47 1.64 4.05
N GLY A 145 4.57 2.59 4.20
CA GLY A 145 4.50 3.73 3.29
C GLY A 145 3.72 4.91 3.83
N ALA A 146 4.09 6.09 3.36
CA ALA A 146 3.36 7.33 3.60
C ALA A 146 2.28 7.54 2.55
N SER A 147 1.11 7.97 2.99
CA SER A 147 0.00 8.43 2.16
C SER A 147 -0.15 9.94 2.29
N LEU A 148 0.08 10.65 1.20
CA LEU A 148 -0.13 12.10 1.11
C LEU A 148 -1.17 12.41 0.03
N ASN A 149 -2.30 13.00 0.42
CA ASN A 149 -3.35 13.38 -0.52
C ASN A 149 -3.81 12.21 -1.43
N TYR A 150 -3.97 11.00 -0.86
CA TYR A 150 -4.34 9.75 -1.55
C TYR A 150 -3.27 9.17 -2.48
N TYR A 151 -2.05 9.72 -2.51
CA TYR A 151 -0.93 9.13 -3.23
C TYR A 151 -0.05 8.37 -2.24
N ASN A 152 0.04 7.07 -2.44
CA ASN A 152 0.61 6.11 -1.51
C ASN A 152 2.01 5.68 -1.96
N ALA A 153 2.97 5.70 -1.03
CA ALA A 153 4.21 4.95 -1.19
C ALA A 153 4.07 3.56 -0.58
N ASP A 154 4.91 2.65 -1.04
CA ASP A 154 4.99 1.26 -0.59
C ASP A 154 6.46 0.82 -0.73
N ILE A 155 7.15 0.66 0.39
CA ILE A 155 8.60 0.40 0.41
C ILE A 155 8.95 -0.64 1.46
N SER A 156 9.45 -1.78 0.99
CA SER A 156 10.05 -2.80 1.85
C SER A 156 11.56 -2.60 1.98
N ARG A 157 12.11 -2.77 3.17
CA ARG A 157 13.55 -2.81 3.45
C ARG A 157 13.86 -3.82 4.53
N THR A 158 15.09 -4.35 4.46
CA THR A 158 15.60 -5.26 5.50
C THR A 158 16.97 -4.79 5.96
N PHE A 159 17.19 -4.73 7.26
CA PHE A 159 18.44 -4.29 7.86
C PHE A 159 18.71 -5.01 9.19
N PRO A 160 19.97 -5.13 9.63
CA PRO A 160 20.30 -5.79 10.89
C PRO A 160 19.98 -4.89 12.09
N ALA A 161 19.40 -5.48 13.14
CA ALA A 161 19.00 -4.76 14.37
C ALA A 161 20.17 -4.07 15.07
N ASN A 162 21.36 -4.65 15.03
CA ASN A 162 22.59 -4.13 15.64
C ASN A 162 23.51 -3.37 14.67
N GLY A 163 23.00 -3.06 13.46
CA GLY A 163 23.75 -2.33 12.44
C GLY A 163 24.82 -3.14 11.68
N LYS A 164 24.94 -4.45 11.93
CA LYS A 164 25.94 -5.31 11.31
C LYS A 164 25.32 -6.61 10.79
N PHE A 165 25.52 -6.89 9.50
CA PHE A 165 25.16 -8.19 8.95
C PHE A 165 26.16 -9.27 9.40
N THR A 166 25.67 -10.43 9.79
CA THR A 166 26.50 -11.63 9.82
C THR A 166 26.87 -12.03 8.38
N GLU A 167 27.93 -12.84 8.21
CA GLU A 167 28.35 -13.28 6.87
C GLU A 167 27.23 -14.03 6.14
N ARG A 168 26.46 -14.85 6.83
CA ARG A 168 25.33 -15.57 6.23
C ARG A 168 24.19 -14.64 5.83
N GLN A 169 23.85 -13.68 6.66
CA GLN A 169 22.83 -12.66 6.34
C GLN A 169 23.25 -11.84 5.12
N LYS A 170 24.53 -11.42 5.06
CA LYS A 170 25.08 -10.66 3.94
C LYS A 170 25.02 -11.44 2.63
N GLN A 171 25.38 -12.73 2.65
CA GLN A 171 25.28 -13.60 1.47
C GLN A 171 23.84 -13.64 0.93
N ILE A 172 22.86 -13.92 1.79
CA ILE A 172 21.46 -14.00 1.39
C ILE A 172 20.94 -12.64 0.92
N TYR A 173 21.27 -11.57 1.64
CA TYR A 173 20.87 -10.20 1.28
C TYR A 173 21.38 -9.82 -0.12
N ASN A 174 22.65 -10.13 -0.42
CA ASN A 174 23.23 -9.80 -1.73
C ASN A 174 22.54 -10.57 -2.87
N ILE A 175 22.18 -11.85 -2.67
CA ILE A 175 21.44 -12.62 -3.68
C ILE A 175 20.10 -11.95 -3.99
N VAL A 176 19.37 -11.54 -2.95
CA VAL A 176 18.08 -10.86 -3.12
C VAL A 176 18.26 -9.49 -3.78
N LEU A 177 19.30 -8.74 -3.39
CA LEU A 177 19.59 -7.43 -3.96
C LEU A 177 19.94 -7.54 -5.45
N GLU A 178 20.82 -8.46 -5.84
CA GLU A 178 21.20 -8.72 -7.24
C GLU A 178 19.97 -9.10 -8.08
N GLY A 179 19.10 -9.98 -7.57
CA GLY A 179 17.84 -10.35 -8.22
C GLY A 179 16.92 -9.15 -8.40
N ASN A 180 16.76 -8.31 -7.37
CA ASN A 180 15.93 -7.11 -7.42
C ASN A 180 16.46 -6.10 -8.45
N GLU A 181 17.77 -5.80 -8.42
CA GLU A 181 18.40 -4.88 -9.37
C GLU A 181 18.31 -5.41 -10.81
N TYR A 182 18.47 -6.73 -11.01
CA TYR A 182 18.30 -7.35 -12.31
C TYR A 182 16.87 -7.14 -12.84
N ILE A 183 15.84 -7.45 -12.04
CA ILE A 183 14.44 -7.27 -12.46
C ILE A 183 14.14 -5.80 -12.75
N ILE A 184 14.58 -4.86 -11.90
CA ILE A 184 14.40 -3.43 -12.14
C ILE A 184 15.02 -3.02 -13.49
N SER A 185 16.21 -3.53 -13.83
CA SER A 185 16.87 -3.24 -15.10
C SER A 185 16.10 -3.74 -16.33
N GLN A 186 15.21 -4.73 -16.15
CA GLN A 186 14.39 -5.27 -17.23
C GLN A 186 13.04 -4.54 -17.40
N VAL A 187 12.70 -3.62 -16.50
CA VAL A 187 11.45 -2.83 -16.58
C VAL A 187 11.57 -1.81 -17.71
N LYS A 188 10.77 -2.02 -18.76
CA LYS A 188 10.74 -1.14 -19.94
C LYS A 188 9.35 -1.22 -20.61
N PRO A 189 8.99 -0.24 -21.45
CA PRO A 189 7.73 -0.29 -22.21
C PRO A 189 7.57 -1.60 -22.98
N GLY A 190 6.38 -2.20 -22.90
CA GLY A 190 6.05 -3.50 -23.51
C GLY A 190 6.27 -4.71 -22.61
N GLN A 191 6.92 -4.56 -21.45
CA GLN A 191 7.00 -5.64 -20.45
C GLN A 191 5.69 -5.80 -19.67
N THR A 192 5.44 -7.04 -19.24
CA THR A 192 4.31 -7.38 -18.38
C THR A 192 4.82 -7.92 -17.04
N LEU A 193 4.01 -7.81 -15.98
CA LEU A 193 4.35 -8.42 -14.69
C LEU A 193 4.63 -9.92 -14.81
N ARG A 194 3.83 -10.64 -15.62
CA ARG A 194 4.07 -12.07 -15.89
C ARG A 194 5.42 -12.29 -16.57
N GLY A 195 5.79 -11.43 -17.53
CA GLY A 195 7.09 -11.50 -18.23
C GLY A 195 8.24 -11.31 -17.26
N LEU A 196 8.16 -10.30 -16.38
CA LEU A 196 9.17 -10.03 -15.37
C LEU A 196 9.28 -11.16 -14.32
N ASN A 197 8.15 -11.78 -13.94
CA ASN A 197 8.14 -12.87 -12.97
C ASN A 197 8.73 -14.19 -13.52
N ASN A 198 8.92 -14.30 -14.82
CA ASN A 198 9.51 -15.49 -15.47
C ASN A 198 11.01 -15.34 -15.76
N LEU A 199 11.62 -14.23 -15.36
CA LEU A 199 13.06 -13.97 -15.45
C LEU A 199 13.81 -14.55 -14.25
#